data_fe6001d29577963cbee041019209d142
#
_entry.id   fe6001d29577963cbee041019209d142
#
_cell.length_a   1.000
_cell.length_b   1.000
_cell.length_c   1.000
_cell.angle_alpha   90.00
_cell.angle_beta   90.00
_cell.angle_gamma   90.00
#
_symmetry.space_group_name_H-M   'P 1'
#
loop_
_entity.id
_entity.type
_entity.pdbx_description
1 polymer ?
#
loop_
_entity_poly.entity_id
_entity_poly.type
_entity_poly.pdbx_seq_one_letter_code
_entity_poly.pdbx_strand_id
1 'polypeptide(L)'
;MEERQTFVFSATLTMVHDIPEYLEKKKRKHTKSKIQKLTPAQKLQKIMELVGIKNPKIIDVTKKSGTATNLTECRIACTIDHKDYYLYYFLKRYTGRTLVFCNSIGCVKRLATLLGILDCKPLPLHASMQQRQRLKNLERFQADENGLLIATDVAARGLDIPNVEHVIHYQVPRTSESYVHRSGRTARAQKDGITVLMMEPSEKEYYSKLCKTLGRTEDLPMFPVVDRLLIATKERVEIAREIDKLELKCRRDNSKKGWLRKAVEEMDLVLEEDEENLAAEMEETATLKYQLKKKKHQLASLMSKVLFPKGFSGKYPDVNLEYKLNDDNQKAIDVMKKVIEEIPKKEKERNKKPHIKRSSFKTKILRKKNRNKV
;
A
#
# COMPACT_ATOMS: atom_id res chain seq x y z
N MET A 1 -43.62 -27.51 -11.66
CA MET A 1 -42.34 -27.00 -11.09
C MET A 1 -42.22 -25.59 -11.60
N GLU A 2 -42.20 -24.61 -10.74
CA GLU A 2 -41.96 -23.22 -11.09
C GLU A 2 -40.59 -23.11 -11.75
N GLU A 3 -40.49 -22.47 -12.91
CA GLU A 3 -39.26 -22.26 -13.63
C GLU A 3 -38.39 -21.26 -12.84
N ARG A 4 -37.31 -21.75 -12.22
CA ARG A 4 -36.37 -20.91 -11.50
C ARG A 4 -35.48 -20.11 -12.48
N GLN A 5 -35.51 -18.79 -12.38
CA GLN A 5 -34.60 -17.91 -13.11
C GLN A 5 -33.26 -17.79 -12.36
N THR A 6 -32.15 -17.87 -13.09
CA THR A 6 -30.81 -17.76 -12.55
C THR A 6 -30.10 -16.53 -13.15
N PHE A 7 -29.64 -15.62 -12.29
CA PHE A 7 -28.88 -14.43 -12.67
C PHE A 7 -27.45 -14.51 -12.14
N VAL A 8 -26.46 -14.18 -12.97
CA VAL A 8 -25.04 -14.12 -12.59
C VAL A 8 -24.53 -12.71 -12.79
N PHE A 9 -24.07 -12.09 -11.71
CA PHE A 9 -23.47 -10.76 -11.71
C PHE A 9 -22.00 -10.85 -11.35
N SER A 10 -21.14 -10.21 -12.15
CA SER A 10 -19.70 -10.18 -11.88
C SER A 10 -19.06 -8.93 -12.49
N ALA A 11 -18.07 -8.38 -11.80
CA ALA A 11 -17.23 -7.29 -12.31
C ALA A 11 -15.97 -7.80 -13.03
N THR A 12 -15.62 -9.09 -12.89
CA THR A 12 -14.33 -9.65 -13.32
C THR A 12 -14.45 -10.96 -14.08
N LEU A 13 -15.64 -11.31 -14.56
CA LEU A 13 -15.94 -12.61 -15.16
C LEU A 13 -15.07 -12.93 -16.38
N THR A 14 -14.79 -11.92 -17.20
CA THR A 14 -14.01 -12.04 -18.45
C THR A 14 -12.52 -11.84 -18.25
N MET A 15 -12.05 -11.50 -17.04
CA MET A 15 -10.64 -11.32 -16.78
C MET A 15 -9.91 -12.67 -16.80
N VAL A 16 -8.81 -12.73 -17.58
CA VAL A 16 -7.94 -13.90 -17.65
C VAL A 16 -6.80 -13.70 -16.65
N HIS A 17 -6.59 -14.67 -15.77
CA HIS A 17 -5.52 -14.63 -14.77
C HIS A 17 -4.48 -15.70 -15.08
N ASP A 18 -3.22 -15.29 -14.96
CA ASP A 18 -2.12 -16.25 -14.88
C ASP A 18 -2.19 -16.98 -13.54
N ILE A 19 -2.01 -18.29 -13.55
CA ILE A 19 -1.97 -19.09 -12.33
C ILE A 19 -0.74 -18.65 -11.52
N PRO A 20 -0.87 -18.40 -10.20
CA PRO A 20 0.26 -18.06 -9.35
C PRO A 20 1.37 -19.13 -9.44
N GLU A 21 2.63 -18.71 -9.58
CA GLU A 21 3.79 -19.59 -9.76
C GLU A 21 3.96 -20.65 -8.66
N TYR A 22 3.52 -20.36 -7.42
CA TYR A 22 3.58 -21.33 -6.34
C TYR A 22 2.66 -22.54 -6.54
N LEU A 23 1.58 -22.37 -7.31
CA LEU A 23 0.70 -23.48 -7.72
C LEU A 23 1.25 -24.24 -8.93
N GLU A 24 2.03 -23.59 -9.79
CA GLU A 24 2.73 -24.24 -10.91
C GLU A 24 3.84 -25.18 -10.41
N LYS A 25 4.61 -24.77 -9.38
CA LYS A 25 5.71 -25.59 -8.83
C LYS A 25 5.23 -26.89 -8.19
N LYS A 26 4.02 -26.94 -7.65
CA LYS A 26 3.43 -28.17 -7.09
C LYS A 26 2.94 -29.18 -8.14
N LYS A 27 2.66 -28.75 -9.38
CA LYS A 27 2.09 -29.60 -10.45
C LYS A 27 3.10 -30.16 -11.45
N ARG A 28 4.41 -29.99 -11.23
CA ARG A 28 5.45 -30.40 -12.19
C ARG A 28 5.60 -31.92 -12.44
N LYS A 29 4.86 -32.79 -11.75
CA LYS A 29 5.01 -34.25 -11.96
C LYS A 29 3.94 -34.93 -12.81
N HIS A 30 2.74 -34.38 -12.98
CA HIS A 30 1.76 -34.97 -13.92
C HIS A 30 0.78 -33.91 -14.45
N THR A 31 0.63 -33.88 -15.78
CA THR A 31 -0.31 -33.12 -16.61
C THR A 31 -0.15 -31.60 -16.61
N LYS A 32 0.44 -31.09 -17.70
CA LYS A 32 0.28 -29.71 -18.15
C LYS A 32 -1.23 -29.45 -18.34
N SER A 33 -1.86 -28.87 -17.35
CA SER A 33 -3.28 -28.57 -17.38
C SER A 33 -3.54 -27.56 -18.50
N LYS A 34 -4.33 -27.97 -19.51
CA LYS A 34 -4.81 -27.17 -20.65
C LYS A 34 -5.66 -25.93 -20.22
N ILE A 35 -5.82 -25.70 -18.91
CA ILE A 35 -6.61 -24.62 -18.33
C ILE A 35 -5.91 -23.25 -18.44
N GLN A 36 -4.61 -23.24 -18.75
CA GLN A 36 -3.76 -22.03 -18.69
C GLN A 36 -3.96 -21.00 -19.80
N LYS A 37 -4.74 -21.27 -20.83
CA LYS A 37 -4.90 -20.35 -21.98
C LYS A 37 -6.35 -20.26 -22.48
N LEU A 38 -7.31 -20.29 -21.57
CA LEU A 38 -8.70 -20.05 -21.94
C LEU A 38 -8.89 -18.58 -22.35
N THR A 39 -9.42 -18.35 -23.52
CA THR A 39 -9.90 -17.01 -23.91
C THR A 39 -11.03 -16.56 -22.99
N PRO A 40 -11.33 -15.25 -22.88
CA PRO A 40 -12.45 -14.75 -22.10
C PRO A 40 -13.77 -15.44 -22.46
N ALA A 41 -14.02 -15.70 -23.75
CA ALA A 41 -15.20 -16.39 -24.25
C ALA A 41 -15.27 -17.85 -23.76
N GLN A 42 -14.16 -18.60 -23.85
CA GLN A 42 -14.09 -19.98 -23.36
C GLN A 42 -14.29 -20.08 -21.84
N LYS A 43 -13.76 -19.07 -21.08
CA LYS A 43 -13.97 -18.97 -19.63
C LYS A 43 -15.43 -18.75 -19.30
N LEU A 44 -16.07 -17.83 -20.02
CA LEU A 44 -17.50 -17.55 -19.88
C LEU A 44 -18.35 -18.78 -20.18
N GLN A 45 -18.10 -19.48 -21.31
CA GLN A 45 -18.78 -20.71 -21.67
C GLN A 45 -18.67 -21.78 -20.58
N LYS A 46 -17.46 -21.99 -20.05
CA LYS A 46 -17.24 -22.97 -18.98
C LYS A 46 -17.99 -22.62 -17.69
N ILE A 47 -18.11 -21.33 -17.34
CA ILE A 47 -18.89 -20.90 -16.19
C ILE A 47 -20.39 -21.16 -16.44
N MET A 48 -20.89 -20.88 -17.64
CA MET A 48 -22.27 -21.14 -18.01
C MET A 48 -22.61 -22.63 -17.92
N GLU A 49 -21.71 -23.49 -18.40
CA GLU A 49 -21.82 -24.96 -18.28
C GLU A 49 -21.88 -25.40 -16.80
N LEU A 50 -20.98 -24.85 -15.95
CA LEU A 50 -20.94 -25.18 -14.53
C LEU A 50 -22.18 -24.74 -13.76
N VAL A 51 -22.78 -23.60 -14.14
CA VAL A 51 -24.01 -23.07 -13.51
C VAL A 51 -25.27 -23.71 -14.11
N GLY A 52 -25.15 -24.42 -15.24
CA GLY A 52 -26.27 -25.11 -15.92
C GLY A 52 -27.17 -24.17 -16.70
N ILE A 53 -26.67 -23.03 -17.18
CA ILE A 53 -27.42 -22.06 -17.98
C ILE A 53 -27.40 -22.50 -19.43
N LYS A 54 -28.58 -22.84 -20.00
CA LYS A 54 -28.70 -23.34 -21.38
C LYS A 54 -28.79 -22.21 -22.43
N ASN A 55 -29.55 -21.15 -22.15
CA ASN A 55 -29.74 -20.01 -23.05
C ASN A 55 -29.43 -18.69 -22.32
N PRO A 56 -28.15 -18.28 -22.23
CA PRO A 56 -27.79 -17.08 -21.49
C PRO A 56 -28.09 -15.82 -22.29
N LYS A 57 -28.75 -14.84 -21.65
CA LYS A 57 -28.72 -13.44 -22.09
C LYS A 57 -27.55 -12.73 -21.47
N ILE A 58 -26.53 -12.40 -22.28
CA ILE A 58 -25.33 -11.72 -21.83
C ILE A 58 -25.49 -10.22 -21.98
N ILE A 59 -25.38 -9.47 -20.88
CA ILE A 59 -25.36 -8.01 -20.88
C ILE A 59 -24.00 -7.59 -20.37
N ASP A 60 -23.14 -7.13 -21.28
CA ASP A 60 -21.81 -6.63 -20.95
C ASP A 60 -21.83 -5.11 -20.89
N VAL A 61 -21.70 -4.58 -19.67
CA VAL A 61 -21.60 -3.13 -19.39
C VAL A 61 -20.17 -2.71 -19.06
N THR A 62 -19.20 -3.59 -19.33
CA THR A 62 -17.78 -3.36 -19.00
C THR A 62 -17.24 -2.19 -19.80
N LYS A 63 -16.65 -1.21 -19.12
CA LYS A 63 -15.95 -0.11 -19.77
C LYS A 63 -14.54 -0.54 -20.15
N LYS A 64 -13.99 0.07 -21.21
CA LYS A 64 -12.63 -0.20 -21.69
C LYS A 64 -11.54 -0.06 -20.60
N SER A 65 -11.74 0.82 -19.61
CA SER A 65 -10.83 1.04 -18.50
C SER A 65 -10.85 -0.07 -17.43
N GLY A 66 -11.88 -0.93 -17.42
CA GLY A 66 -12.07 -1.97 -16.38
C GLY A 66 -12.35 -1.44 -14.98
N THR A 67 -12.44 -0.11 -14.80
CA THR A 67 -12.67 0.58 -13.51
C THR A 67 -13.79 1.59 -13.61
N ALA A 68 -14.31 2.06 -12.46
CA ALA A 68 -15.41 3.03 -12.41
C ALA A 68 -14.98 4.39 -13.02
N THR A 69 -15.93 5.12 -13.62
CA THR A 69 -15.64 6.41 -14.29
C THR A 69 -15.16 7.49 -13.33
N ASN A 70 -15.71 7.48 -12.10
CA ASN A 70 -15.41 8.47 -11.06
C ASN A 70 -14.21 8.06 -10.18
N LEU A 71 -13.48 7.02 -10.61
CA LEU A 71 -12.30 6.57 -9.91
C LEU A 71 -11.06 7.27 -10.45
N THR A 72 -10.39 8.04 -9.60
CA THR A 72 -9.08 8.60 -9.89
C THR A 72 -8.00 7.60 -9.46
N GLU A 73 -7.16 7.18 -10.40
CA GLU A 73 -6.12 6.17 -10.17
C GLU A 73 -4.75 6.80 -10.25
N CYS A 74 -3.88 6.48 -9.28
CA CYS A 74 -2.51 6.98 -9.26
C CYS A 74 -1.56 6.00 -8.58
N ARG A 75 -0.25 6.25 -8.71
CA ARG A 75 0.79 5.44 -8.08
C ARG A 75 1.80 6.29 -7.33
N ILE A 76 2.44 5.68 -6.32
CA ILE A 76 3.63 6.19 -5.64
C ILE A 76 4.74 5.15 -5.83
N ALA A 77 5.81 5.51 -6.54
CA ALA A 77 7.00 4.68 -6.64
C ALA A 77 7.91 4.96 -5.44
N CYS A 78 8.19 3.94 -4.66
CA CYS A 78 8.99 4.07 -3.44
C CYS A 78 9.73 2.76 -3.13
N THR A 79 10.73 2.82 -2.26
CA THR A 79 11.37 1.62 -1.72
C THR A 79 10.51 1.02 -0.60
N ILE A 80 10.78 -0.23 -0.22
CA ILE A 80 10.07 -0.91 0.87
C ILE A 80 10.14 -0.12 2.18
N ASP A 81 11.30 0.46 2.47
CA ASP A 81 11.53 1.25 3.68
C ASP A 81 10.75 2.56 3.69
N HIS A 82 10.49 3.12 2.53
CA HIS A 82 9.81 4.41 2.40
C HIS A 82 8.27 4.28 2.35
N LYS A 83 7.70 3.09 2.11
CA LYS A 83 6.25 2.90 2.05
C LYS A 83 5.51 3.45 3.28
N ASP A 84 6.07 3.21 4.48
CA ASP A 84 5.45 3.69 5.73
C ASP A 84 5.44 5.22 5.82
N TYR A 85 6.50 5.89 5.33
CA TYR A 85 6.58 7.36 5.32
C TYR A 85 5.52 7.97 4.41
N TYR A 86 5.38 7.43 3.19
CA TYR A 86 4.36 7.89 2.24
C TYR A 86 2.94 7.61 2.74
N LEU A 87 2.73 6.45 3.38
CA LEU A 87 1.44 6.13 3.97
C LEU A 87 1.10 7.10 5.10
N TYR A 88 2.02 7.33 6.04
CA TYR A 88 1.81 8.27 7.15
C TYR A 88 1.63 9.71 6.66
N TYR A 89 2.43 10.14 5.66
CA TYR A 89 2.25 11.42 4.98
C TYR A 89 0.83 11.56 4.44
N PHE A 90 0.35 10.57 3.68
CA PHE A 90 -0.97 10.59 3.08
C PHE A 90 -2.06 10.72 4.13
N LEU A 91 -2.01 9.88 5.18
CA LEU A 91 -3.01 9.85 6.25
C LEU A 91 -3.07 11.15 7.07
N LYS A 92 -1.94 11.84 7.23
CA LYS A 92 -1.90 13.11 7.97
C LYS A 92 -2.22 14.33 7.09
N ARG A 93 -2.03 14.22 5.77
CA ARG A 93 -2.27 15.33 4.85
C ARG A 93 -3.70 15.36 4.32
N TYR A 94 -4.31 14.21 4.11
CA TYR A 94 -5.63 14.09 3.50
C TYR A 94 -6.61 13.44 4.46
N THR A 95 -7.71 14.14 4.71
CA THR A 95 -8.82 13.69 5.55
C THR A 95 -9.79 12.84 4.74
N GLY A 96 -10.48 11.92 5.41
CA GLY A 96 -11.48 11.05 4.81
C GLY A 96 -11.25 9.56 5.13
N ARG A 97 -12.30 8.76 5.01
CA ARG A 97 -12.24 7.31 5.28
C ARG A 97 -11.27 6.62 4.34
N THR A 98 -10.25 6.02 4.91
CA THR A 98 -9.16 5.37 4.18
C THR A 98 -9.14 3.87 4.42
N LEU A 99 -9.12 3.10 3.33
CA LEU A 99 -8.99 1.65 3.35
C LEU A 99 -7.63 1.25 2.76
N VAL A 100 -6.78 0.65 3.59
CA VAL A 100 -5.43 0.18 3.21
C VAL A 100 -5.44 -1.32 3.01
N PHE A 101 -5.02 -1.78 1.83
CA PHE A 101 -4.93 -3.19 1.50
C PHE A 101 -3.50 -3.73 1.58
N CYS A 102 -3.35 -4.85 2.29
CA CYS A 102 -2.12 -5.62 2.40
C CYS A 102 -2.30 -7.04 1.86
N ASN A 103 -1.23 -7.64 1.34
CA ASN A 103 -1.25 -9.00 0.79
C ASN A 103 -1.15 -10.09 1.87
N SER A 104 -0.77 -9.75 3.12
CA SER A 104 -0.58 -10.72 4.21
C SER A 104 -1.11 -10.22 5.55
N ILE A 105 -1.51 -11.16 6.40
CA ILE A 105 -1.94 -10.89 7.78
C ILE A 105 -0.81 -10.25 8.60
N GLY A 106 0.44 -10.74 8.40
CA GLY A 106 1.61 -10.17 9.08
C GLY A 106 1.82 -8.68 8.76
N CYS A 107 1.60 -8.28 7.49
CA CYS A 107 1.69 -6.89 7.09
C CYS A 107 0.59 -6.03 7.74
N VAL A 108 -0.67 -6.54 7.81
CA VAL A 108 -1.77 -5.85 8.50
C VAL A 108 -1.44 -5.62 9.96
N LYS A 109 -0.97 -6.68 10.68
CA LYS A 109 -0.61 -6.57 12.10
C LYS A 109 0.53 -5.57 12.32
N ARG A 110 1.60 -5.65 11.50
CA ARG A 110 2.74 -4.73 11.57
C ARG A 110 2.32 -3.27 11.37
N LEU A 111 1.55 -3.00 10.31
CA LEU A 111 1.08 -1.65 10.03
C LEU A 111 0.12 -1.13 11.11
N ALA A 112 -0.77 -1.98 11.62
CA ALA A 112 -1.68 -1.60 12.69
C ALA A 112 -0.91 -1.23 13.97
N THR A 113 0.16 -1.95 14.32
CA THR A 113 1.01 -1.60 15.45
C THR A 113 1.75 -0.29 15.20
N LEU A 114 2.43 -0.15 14.06
CA LEU A 114 3.19 1.05 13.72
C LEU A 114 2.32 2.31 13.69
N LEU A 115 1.19 2.26 12.99
CA LEU A 115 0.27 3.39 12.88
C LEU A 115 -0.48 3.66 14.20
N GLY A 116 -0.62 2.65 15.06
CA GLY A 116 -1.10 2.82 16.43
C GLY A 116 -0.14 3.63 17.29
N ILE A 117 1.17 3.36 17.21
CA ILE A 117 2.22 4.14 17.88
C ILE A 117 2.22 5.59 17.37
N LEU A 118 1.89 5.82 16.10
CA LEU A 118 1.79 7.15 15.46
C LEU A 118 0.43 7.84 15.65
N ASP A 119 -0.41 7.34 16.54
CA ASP A 119 -1.75 7.86 16.86
C ASP A 119 -2.65 8.07 15.62
N CYS A 120 -2.62 7.10 14.70
CA CYS A 120 -3.52 7.07 13.54
C CYS A 120 -4.79 6.24 13.77
N LYS A 121 -4.98 5.63 14.94
CA LYS A 121 -6.14 4.81 15.33
C LYS A 121 -6.53 3.74 14.29
N PRO A 122 -5.59 2.93 13.81
CA PRO A 122 -5.86 1.95 12.76
C PRO A 122 -6.78 0.83 13.25
N LEU A 123 -7.69 0.40 12.39
CA LEU A 123 -8.61 -0.72 12.63
C LEU A 123 -8.16 -1.91 11.75
N PRO A 124 -7.55 -2.96 12.32
CA PRO A 124 -7.14 -4.12 11.54
C PRO A 124 -8.33 -5.01 11.16
N LEU A 125 -8.27 -5.62 9.95
CA LEU A 125 -9.26 -6.57 9.46
C LEU A 125 -8.58 -7.72 8.71
N HIS A 126 -8.49 -8.90 9.35
CA HIS A 126 -7.86 -10.08 8.76
C HIS A 126 -8.54 -11.40 9.20
N ALA A 127 -8.28 -12.48 8.46
CA ALA A 127 -8.97 -13.75 8.65
C ALA A 127 -8.75 -14.41 10.03
N SER A 128 -7.61 -14.17 10.69
CA SER A 128 -7.33 -14.75 12.01
C SER A 128 -7.99 -13.98 13.17
N MET A 129 -8.81 -12.98 12.92
CA MET A 129 -9.60 -12.28 13.95
C MET A 129 -10.91 -13.01 14.21
N GLN A 130 -11.38 -12.94 15.46
CA GLN A 130 -12.72 -13.40 15.83
C GLN A 130 -13.79 -12.55 15.12
N GLN A 131 -14.89 -13.17 14.71
CA GLN A 131 -15.96 -12.49 13.96
C GLN A 131 -16.51 -11.28 14.70
N ARG A 132 -16.73 -11.38 16.02
CA ARG A 132 -17.19 -10.28 16.86
C ARG A 132 -16.26 -9.06 16.78
N GLN A 133 -14.95 -9.29 16.80
CA GLN A 133 -13.96 -8.21 16.72
C GLN A 133 -13.92 -7.57 15.33
N ARG A 134 -14.11 -8.38 14.27
CA ARG A 134 -14.20 -7.88 12.89
C ARG A 134 -15.39 -6.94 12.73
N LEU A 135 -16.58 -7.33 13.23
CA LEU A 135 -17.79 -6.51 13.18
C LEU A 135 -17.60 -5.21 13.97
N LYS A 136 -17.06 -5.27 15.19
CA LYS A 136 -16.78 -4.09 16.00
C LYS A 136 -15.82 -3.10 15.32
N ASN A 137 -14.80 -3.60 14.61
CA ASN A 137 -13.88 -2.72 13.87
C ASN A 137 -14.57 -2.08 12.66
N LEU A 138 -15.47 -2.80 11.98
CA LEU A 138 -16.26 -2.24 10.89
C LEU A 138 -17.23 -1.16 11.37
N GLU A 139 -17.94 -1.39 12.46
CA GLU A 139 -18.85 -0.40 13.07
C GLU A 139 -18.08 0.87 13.46
N ARG A 140 -16.91 0.74 14.08
CA ARG A 140 -16.04 1.87 14.39
C ARG A 140 -15.58 2.62 13.17
N PHE A 141 -15.22 1.89 12.10
CA PHE A 141 -14.84 2.50 10.83
C PHE A 141 -15.98 3.27 10.18
N GLN A 142 -17.19 2.76 10.28
CA GLN A 142 -18.40 3.44 9.75
C GLN A 142 -18.78 4.67 10.56
N ALA A 143 -18.51 4.67 11.87
CA ALA A 143 -18.83 5.78 12.76
C ALA A 143 -17.85 6.95 12.63
N ASP A 144 -16.60 6.70 12.20
CA ASP A 144 -15.55 7.72 12.10
C ASP A 144 -15.41 8.20 10.63
N GLU A 145 -15.58 9.49 10.40
CA GLU A 145 -15.41 10.09 9.07
C GLU A 145 -13.96 10.06 8.57
N ASN A 146 -12.99 9.99 9.46
CA ASN A 146 -11.58 9.86 9.17
C ASN A 146 -11.05 8.46 9.51
N GLY A 147 -11.94 7.47 9.59
CA GLY A 147 -11.60 6.10 9.94
C GLY A 147 -10.51 5.50 9.04
N LEU A 148 -9.59 4.74 9.66
CA LEU A 148 -8.53 4.02 8.98
C LEU A 148 -8.72 2.52 9.16
N LEU A 149 -9.04 1.80 8.08
CA LEU A 149 -9.18 0.35 8.06
C LEU A 149 -7.99 -0.27 7.30
N ILE A 150 -7.31 -1.24 7.92
CA ILE A 150 -6.21 -1.97 7.29
C ILE A 150 -6.63 -3.42 7.11
N ALA A 151 -6.74 -3.88 5.86
CA ALA A 151 -7.36 -5.16 5.56
C ALA A 151 -6.56 -6.04 4.61
N THR A 152 -6.79 -7.35 4.68
CA THR A 152 -6.44 -8.30 3.62
C THR A 152 -7.61 -8.49 2.67
N ASP A 153 -7.34 -8.91 1.41
CA ASP A 153 -8.39 -9.15 0.40
C ASP A 153 -9.49 -10.08 0.88
N VAL A 154 -9.11 -11.20 1.49
CA VAL A 154 -10.06 -12.22 1.96
C VAL A 154 -10.99 -11.68 3.04
N ALA A 155 -10.45 -10.86 3.94
CA ALA A 155 -11.23 -10.30 5.04
C ALA A 155 -12.19 -9.17 4.60
N ALA A 156 -11.84 -8.45 3.53
CA ALA A 156 -12.65 -7.35 3.01
C ALA A 156 -13.70 -7.79 1.97
N ARG A 157 -13.61 -9.03 1.46
CA ARG A 157 -14.59 -9.56 0.51
C ARG A 157 -15.92 -9.85 1.20
N GLY A 158 -17.02 -9.59 0.49
CA GLY A 158 -18.39 -9.84 0.99
C GLY A 158 -18.86 -8.91 2.09
N LEU A 159 -18.02 -7.95 2.52
CA LEU A 159 -18.42 -6.92 3.48
C LEU A 159 -18.85 -5.66 2.74
N ASP A 160 -19.97 -5.10 3.18
CA ASP A 160 -20.38 -3.76 2.76
C ASP A 160 -19.59 -2.73 3.59
N ILE A 161 -18.65 -2.07 2.93
CA ILE A 161 -17.84 -1.00 3.51
C ILE A 161 -18.27 0.28 2.79
N PRO A 162 -19.20 1.05 3.36
CA PRO A 162 -19.73 2.24 2.71
C PRO A 162 -18.79 3.45 2.83
N ASN A 163 -18.93 4.37 1.90
CA ASN A 163 -18.33 5.71 1.95
C ASN A 163 -16.82 5.74 2.12
N VAL A 164 -16.08 4.84 1.47
CA VAL A 164 -14.61 4.90 1.40
C VAL A 164 -14.20 5.95 0.37
N GLU A 165 -13.42 6.94 0.80
CA GLU A 165 -12.89 7.99 -0.08
C GLU A 165 -11.54 7.58 -0.69
N HIS A 166 -10.68 6.98 0.12
CA HIS A 166 -9.34 6.60 -0.26
C HIS A 166 -9.12 5.09 -0.18
N VAL A 167 -8.68 4.48 -1.26
CA VAL A 167 -8.18 3.10 -1.29
C VAL A 167 -6.69 3.13 -1.52
N ILE A 168 -5.92 2.56 -0.60
CA ILE A 168 -4.47 2.47 -0.71
C ILE A 168 -4.06 1.01 -0.86
N HIS A 169 -3.43 0.68 -1.98
CA HIS A 169 -2.75 -0.59 -2.16
C HIS A 169 -1.34 -0.45 -1.58
N TYR A 170 -1.17 -0.79 -0.30
CA TYR A 170 0.13 -0.76 0.35
C TYR A 170 1.13 -1.73 -0.30
N GLN A 171 0.61 -2.83 -0.83
CA GLN A 171 1.33 -3.77 -1.66
C GLN A 171 0.56 -3.99 -2.96
N VAL A 172 1.28 -4.10 -4.08
CA VAL A 172 0.67 -4.37 -5.38
C VAL A 172 -0.13 -5.67 -5.32
N PRO A 173 -1.41 -5.67 -5.74
CA PRO A 173 -2.21 -6.89 -5.76
C PRO A 173 -1.62 -7.89 -6.75
N ARG A 174 -1.69 -9.18 -6.40
CA ARG A 174 -1.12 -10.25 -7.22
C ARG A 174 -1.93 -10.55 -8.48
N THR A 175 -3.19 -10.14 -8.51
CA THR A 175 -4.12 -10.36 -9.63
C THR A 175 -4.88 -9.07 -9.96
N SER A 176 -5.23 -8.91 -11.23
CA SER A 176 -6.06 -7.79 -11.70
C SER A 176 -7.47 -7.80 -11.13
N GLU A 177 -8.04 -8.99 -10.85
CA GLU A 177 -9.30 -9.09 -10.09
C GLU A 177 -9.19 -8.44 -8.72
N SER A 178 -8.14 -8.79 -7.95
CA SER A 178 -7.93 -8.18 -6.64
C SER A 178 -7.79 -6.67 -6.73
N TYR A 179 -7.12 -6.17 -7.78
CA TYR A 179 -7.03 -4.73 -8.01
C TYR A 179 -8.40 -4.09 -8.21
N VAL A 180 -9.23 -4.64 -9.11
CA VAL A 180 -10.57 -4.13 -9.41
C VAL A 180 -11.47 -4.20 -8.18
N HIS A 181 -11.43 -5.33 -7.44
CA HIS A 181 -12.22 -5.50 -6.21
C HIS A 181 -11.81 -4.55 -5.09
N ARG A 182 -10.48 -4.28 -4.93
CA ARG A 182 -9.98 -3.31 -3.96
C ARG A 182 -10.39 -1.90 -4.36
N SER A 183 -10.07 -1.49 -5.57
CA SER A 183 -10.38 -0.16 -6.10
C SER A 183 -11.89 0.11 -6.15
N GLY A 184 -12.69 -0.91 -6.42
CA GLY A 184 -14.16 -0.83 -6.35
C GLY A 184 -14.74 -0.68 -4.94
N ARG A 185 -13.93 -0.50 -3.88
CA ARG A 185 -14.41 -0.09 -2.55
C ARG A 185 -14.66 1.41 -2.45
N THR A 186 -14.11 2.20 -3.36
CA THR A 186 -14.40 3.62 -3.51
C THR A 186 -15.08 3.91 -4.85
N ALA A 187 -15.41 5.15 -5.13
CA ALA A 187 -16.10 5.61 -6.33
C ALA A 187 -17.46 4.92 -6.58
N ARG A 188 -18.19 4.62 -5.52
CA ARG A 188 -19.53 4.01 -5.56
C ARG A 188 -20.64 5.07 -5.57
N ALA A 189 -21.79 4.70 -6.14
CA ALA A 189 -22.98 5.55 -6.15
C ALA A 189 -22.71 6.97 -6.65
N GLN A 190 -21.98 7.10 -7.76
CA GLN A 190 -21.61 8.37 -8.42
C GLN A 190 -20.71 9.30 -7.58
N LYS A 191 -20.21 8.84 -6.41
CA LYS A 191 -19.23 9.59 -5.63
C LYS A 191 -17.86 9.45 -6.25
N ASP A 192 -17.07 10.52 -6.17
CA ASP A 192 -15.67 10.49 -6.56
C ASP A 192 -14.84 9.70 -5.55
N GLY A 193 -13.85 8.97 -6.03
CA GLY A 193 -12.93 8.19 -5.20
C GLY A 193 -11.51 8.17 -5.76
N ILE A 194 -10.53 7.97 -4.88
CA ILE A 194 -9.15 7.84 -5.30
C ILE A 194 -8.57 6.49 -4.88
N THR A 195 -7.81 5.88 -5.80
CA THR A 195 -7.00 4.71 -5.49
C THR A 195 -5.53 5.02 -5.71
N VAL A 196 -4.72 4.72 -4.69
CA VAL A 196 -3.28 4.97 -4.68
C VAL A 196 -2.55 3.64 -4.60
N LEU A 197 -1.72 3.35 -5.59
CA LEU A 197 -0.92 2.13 -5.64
C LEU A 197 0.52 2.45 -5.20
N MET A 198 0.95 1.91 -4.06
CA MET A 198 2.33 1.99 -3.61
C MET A 198 3.14 0.85 -4.21
N MET A 199 4.11 1.19 -5.05
CA MET A 199 4.89 0.21 -5.80
C MET A 199 6.36 0.29 -5.40
N GLU A 200 6.92 -0.83 -5.00
CA GLU A 200 8.37 -1.01 -4.84
C GLU A 200 8.99 -1.69 -6.07
N PRO A 201 10.31 -1.60 -6.26
CA PRO A 201 10.98 -2.18 -7.43
C PRO A 201 10.73 -3.68 -7.60
N SER A 202 10.64 -4.45 -6.52
CA SER A 202 10.35 -5.90 -6.54
C SER A 202 8.93 -6.24 -7.02
N GLU A 203 8.00 -5.29 -6.92
CA GLU A 203 6.60 -5.46 -7.33
C GLU A 203 6.33 -5.03 -8.80
N LYS A 204 7.36 -4.55 -9.51
CA LYS A 204 7.24 -4.05 -10.89
C LYS A 204 6.63 -5.07 -11.87
N GLU A 205 6.96 -6.35 -11.71
CA GLU A 205 6.41 -7.41 -12.55
C GLU A 205 4.90 -7.58 -12.35
N TYR A 206 4.44 -7.58 -11.08
CA TYR A 206 3.01 -7.66 -10.78
C TYR A 206 2.25 -6.45 -11.33
N TYR A 207 2.83 -5.26 -11.21
CA TYR A 207 2.27 -4.03 -11.78
C TYR A 207 2.20 -4.09 -13.31
N SER A 208 3.25 -4.56 -13.98
CA SER A 208 3.27 -4.70 -15.44
C SER A 208 2.22 -5.71 -15.94
N LYS A 209 2.08 -6.86 -15.25
CA LYS A 209 1.02 -7.85 -15.53
C LYS A 209 -0.37 -7.26 -15.34
N LEU A 210 -0.57 -6.49 -14.27
CA LEU A 210 -1.82 -5.77 -13.98
C LEU A 210 -2.20 -4.82 -15.13
N CYS A 211 -1.28 -3.94 -15.55
CA CYS A 211 -1.51 -3.00 -16.65
C CYS A 211 -1.87 -3.70 -17.95
N LYS A 212 -1.14 -4.77 -18.31
CA LYS A 212 -1.43 -5.58 -19.49
C LYS A 212 -2.83 -6.20 -19.45
N THR A 213 -3.22 -6.78 -18.31
CA THR A 213 -4.55 -7.42 -18.17
C THR A 213 -5.69 -6.40 -18.21
N LEU A 214 -5.46 -5.19 -17.71
CA LEU A 214 -6.44 -4.09 -17.77
C LEU A 214 -6.42 -3.33 -19.11
N GLY A 215 -5.60 -3.77 -20.09
CA GLY A 215 -5.49 -3.13 -21.39
C GLY A 215 -4.92 -1.71 -21.34
N ARG A 216 -4.11 -1.40 -20.32
CA ARG A 216 -3.49 -0.07 -20.17
C ARG A 216 -2.21 0.02 -20.96
N THR A 217 -2.12 1.02 -21.81
CA THR A 217 -0.92 1.34 -22.60
C THR A 217 0.02 2.27 -21.86
N GLU A 218 -0.52 3.10 -20.96
CA GLU A 218 0.21 4.09 -20.19
C GLU A 218 0.32 3.72 -18.72
N ASP A 219 1.36 4.18 -18.07
CA ASP A 219 1.56 4.05 -16.64
C ASP A 219 0.56 4.91 -15.86
N LEU A 220 0.18 4.46 -14.66
CA LEU A 220 -0.61 5.29 -13.76
C LEU A 220 0.13 6.59 -13.42
N PRO A 221 -0.56 7.74 -13.40
CA PRO A 221 0.04 9.02 -13.04
C PRO A 221 0.61 8.98 -11.62
N MET A 222 1.72 9.68 -11.42
CA MET A 222 2.36 9.76 -10.09
C MET A 222 1.55 10.66 -9.16
N PHE A 223 1.29 10.18 -7.94
CA PHE A 223 0.70 10.99 -6.90
C PHE A 223 1.69 12.09 -6.46
N PRO A 224 1.27 13.37 -6.41
CA PRO A 224 2.16 14.46 -6.02
C PRO A 224 2.46 14.41 -4.52
N VAL A 225 3.74 14.35 -4.18
CA VAL A 225 4.23 14.38 -2.80
C VAL A 225 5.17 15.55 -2.65
N VAL A 226 5.04 16.27 -1.55
CA VAL A 226 5.94 17.38 -1.21
C VAL A 226 7.10 16.84 -0.39
N ASP A 227 8.29 16.74 -0.98
CA ASP A 227 9.47 16.12 -0.38
C ASP A 227 9.86 16.74 0.98
N ARG A 228 9.73 18.04 1.12
CA ARG A 228 10.02 18.73 2.40
C ARG A 228 9.13 18.25 3.54
N LEU A 229 7.85 17.99 3.28
CA LEU A 229 6.91 17.47 4.28
C LEU A 229 7.18 16.00 4.58
N LEU A 230 7.71 15.26 3.60
CA LEU A 230 8.08 13.86 3.78
C LEU A 230 9.22 13.69 4.80
N ILE A 231 10.17 14.63 4.89
CA ILE A 231 11.26 14.60 5.87
C ILE A 231 10.72 14.58 7.30
N ALA A 232 9.76 15.43 7.62
CA ALA A 232 9.13 15.48 8.95
C ALA A 232 8.38 14.19 9.30
N THR A 233 7.75 13.54 8.31
CA THR A 233 7.09 12.25 8.49
C THR A 233 8.09 11.13 8.73
N LYS A 234 9.23 11.17 8.05
CA LYS A 234 10.31 10.18 8.17
C LYS A 234 10.80 10.07 9.61
N GLU A 235 11.15 11.19 10.24
CA GLU A 235 11.66 11.21 11.60
C GLU A 235 10.70 10.52 12.59
N ARG A 236 9.40 10.84 12.52
CA ARG A 236 8.39 10.23 13.39
C ARG A 236 8.23 8.74 13.16
N VAL A 237 8.21 8.31 11.90
CA VAL A 237 8.05 6.90 11.55
C VAL A 237 9.27 6.08 11.94
N GLU A 238 10.49 6.62 11.81
CA GLU A 238 11.72 5.95 12.23
C GLU A 238 11.71 5.68 13.73
N ILE A 239 11.38 6.68 14.55
CA ILE A 239 11.28 6.50 16.00
C ILE A 239 10.16 5.52 16.35
N ALA A 240 9.02 5.56 15.66
CA ALA A 240 7.93 4.61 15.87
C ALA A 240 8.35 3.16 15.52
N ARG A 241 9.16 2.97 14.48
CA ARG A 241 9.74 1.65 14.12
C ARG A 241 10.71 1.15 15.19
N GLU A 242 11.52 2.03 15.76
CA GLU A 242 12.41 1.67 16.87
C GLU A 242 11.62 1.26 18.11
N ILE A 243 10.55 1.99 18.43
CA ILE A 243 9.63 1.65 19.53
C ILE A 243 9.01 0.27 19.29
N ASP A 244 8.49 -0.02 18.08
CA ASP A 244 7.91 -1.34 17.74
C ASP A 244 8.92 -2.46 17.91
N LYS A 245 10.18 -2.27 17.45
CA LYS A 245 11.26 -3.25 17.62
C LYS A 245 11.55 -3.51 19.11
N LEU A 246 11.65 -2.47 19.92
CA LEU A 246 11.90 -2.59 21.36
C LEU A 246 10.73 -3.26 22.07
N GLU A 247 9.49 -2.90 21.74
CA GLU A 247 8.30 -3.56 22.30
C GLU A 247 8.22 -5.05 21.95
N LEU A 248 8.57 -5.40 20.70
CA LEU A 248 8.63 -6.80 20.28
C LEU A 248 9.71 -7.58 21.05
N LYS A 249 10.89 -6.98 21.29
CA LYS A 249 11.94 -7.60 22.12
C LYS A 249 11.46 -7.80 23.54
N CYS A 250 10.92 -6.79 24.19
CA CYS A 250 10.35 -6.88 25.53
C CYS A 250 9.24 -7.94 25.65
N ARG A 251 8.34 -8.03 24.67
CA ARG A 251 7.27 -9.07 24.69
C ARG A 251 7.83 -10.48 24.56
N ARG A 252 8.85 -10.69 23.71
CA ARG A 252 9.51 -12.00 23.55
C ARG A 252 10.20 -12.44 24.83
N ASP A 253 10.92 -11.52 25.48
CA ASP A 253 11.62 -11.79 26.72
C ASP A 253 10.65 -12.09 27.86
N ASN A 254 9.57 -11.32 27.99
CA ASN A 254 8.50 -11.61 28.96
C ASN A 254 7.79 -12.94 28.69
N SER A 255 7.58 -13.31 27.41
CA SER A 255 6.97 -14.60 27.05
C SER A 255 7.88 -15.77 27.38
N LYS A 256 9.19 -15.65 27.12
CA LYS A 256 10.19 -16.68 27.50
C LYS A 256 10.23 -16.88 29.01
N LYS A 257 10.30 -15.80 29.78
CA LYS A 257 10.29 -15.86 31.26
C LYS A 257 8.99 -16.43 31.81
N GLY A 258 7.84 -16.08 31.22
CA GLY A 258 6.54 -16.63 31.62
C GLY A 258 6.42 -18.12 31.32
N TRP A 259 6.93 -18.58 30.18
CA TRP A 259 6.97 -19.99 29.84
C TRP A 259 7.92 -20.78 30.78
N LEU A 260 9.12 -20.24 31.03
CA LEU A 260 10.11 -20.85 31.92
C LEU A 260 9.55 -21.04 33.33
N ARG A 261 8.92 -20.01 33.91
CA ARG A 261 8.28 -20.09 35.23
C ARG A 261 7.22 -21.19 35.29
N LYS A 262 6.37 -21.28 34.28
CA LYS A 262 5.35 -22.34 34.21
C LYS A 262 5.96 -23.74 34.10
N ALA A 263 7.02 -23.88 33.29
CA ALA A 263 7.71 -25.15 33.13
C ALA A 263 8.37 -25.59 34.45
N VAL A 264 8.97 -24.66 35.19
CA VAL A 264 9.54 -24.91 36.54
C VAL A 264 8.46 -25.33 37.53
N GLU A 265 7.32 -24.61 37.56
CA GLU A 265 6.18 -24.96 38.43
C GLU A 265 5.57 -26.31 38.07
N GLU A 266 5.40 -26.64 36.78
CA GLU A 266 4.81 -27.91 36.34
C GLU A 266 5.74 -29.12 36.50
N MET A 267 7.07 -28.91 36.42
CA MET A 267 8.06 -30.01 36.47
C MET A 267 8.75 -30.14 37.83
N ASP A 268 8.39 -29.31 38.82
CA ASP A 268 9.02 -29.24 40.15
C ASP A 268 10.56 -29.17 40.09
N LEU A 269 11.06 -28.44 39.07
CA LEU A 269 12.49 -28.30 38.83
C LEU A 269 13.03 -27.14 39.64
N VAL A 270 14.08 -27.40 40.41
CA VAL A 270 14.91 -26.35 41.01
C VAL A 270 15.91 -25.93 39.95
N LEU A 271 15.73 -24.73 39.38
CA LEU A 271 16.74 -24.13 38.49
C LEU A 271 17.90 -23.65 39.39
N GLU A 272 19.06 -24.28 39.25
CA GLU A 272 20.33 -23.71 39.69
C GLU A 272 20.69 -22.57 38.69
N GLU A 273 20.00 -21.40 38.78
CA GLU A 273 20.39 -20.23 38.02
C GLU A 273 21.55 -19.57 38.80
N ASP A 274 22.70 -19.43 38.14
CA ASP A 274 23.79 -18.64 38.67
C ASP A 274 23.29 -17.21 38.93
N GLU A 275 23.44 -16.71 40.15
CA GLU A 275 22.97 -15.37 40.55
C GLU A 275 23.49 -14.26 39.63
N GLU A 276 24.69 -14.44 39.06
CA GLU A 276 25.30 -13.53 38.09
C GLU A 276 24.52 -13.46 36.78
N ASN A 277 24.02 -14.58 36.24
CA ASN A 277 23.21 -14.63 35.03
C ASN A 277 21.83 -13.97 35.25
N LEU A 278 21.23 -14.18 36.41
CA LEU A 278 19.96 -13.56 36.76
C LEU A 278 20.09 -12.03 36.89
N ALA A 279 21.16 -11.56 37.52
CA ALA A 279 21.46 -10.12 37.64
C ALA A 279 21.70 -9.47 36.26
N ALA A 280 22.47 -10.10 35.38
CA ALA A 280 22.73 -9.63 34.01
C ALA A 280 21.44 -9.55 33.18
N GLU A 281 20.56 -10.56 33.26
CA GLU A 281 19.27 -10.55 32.58
C GLU A 281 18.31 -9.48 33.12
N MET A 282 18.34 -9.23 34.43
CA MET A 282 17.56 -8.13 35.04
C MET A 282 18.04 -6.78 34.54
N GLU A 283 19.33 -6.57 34.45
CA GLU A 283 19.95 -5.34 33.95
C GLU A 283 19.63 -5.12 32.46
N GLU A 284 19.72 -6.17 31.61
CA GLU A 284 19.33 -6.07 30.22
C GLU A 284 17.85 -5.69 30.05
N THR A 285 16.96 -6.29 30.84
CA THR A 285 15.53 -5.95 30.79
C THR A 285 15.24 -4.53 31.30
N ALA A 286 15.97 -4.04 32.29
CA ALA A 286 15.87 -2.69 32.81
C ALA A 286 16.35 -1.66 31.76
N THR A 287 17.49 -1.93 31.12
CA THR A 287 18.04 -1.08 30.04
C THR A 287 17.10 -0.99 28.84
N LEU A 288 16.51 -2.11 28.41
CA LEU A 288 15.50 -2.13 27.34
C LEU A 288 14.25 -1.31 27.69
N LYS A 289 13.74 -1.45 28.89
CA LYS A 289 12.61 -0.65 29.39
C LYS A 289 12.92 0.83 29.44
N TYR A 290 14.13 1.19 29.88
CA TYR A 290 14.60 2.57 29.89
C TYR A 290 14.71 3.15 28.47
N GLN A 291 15.32 2.42 27.53
CA GLN A 291 15.41 2.81 26.12
C GLN A 291 14.01 2.99 25.51
N LEU A 292 13.10 2.08 25.77
CA LEU A 292 11.71 2.18 25.32
C LEU A 292 11.02 3.43 25.85
N LYS A 293 11.16 3.73 27.15
CA LYS A 293 10.61 4.94 27.77
C LYS A 293 11.19 6.20 27.15
N LYS A 294 12.51 6.24 26.93
CA LYS A 294 13.19 7.37 26.28
C LYS A 294 12.68 7.62 24.86
N LYS A 295 12.54 6.56 24.05
CA LYS A 295 12.01 6.66 22.67
C LYS A 295 10.55 7.09 22.64
N LYS A 296 9.72 6.58 23.54
CA LYS A 296 8.32 7.03 23.68
C LYS A 296 8.24 8.50 24.04
N HIS A 297 9.08 8.99 24.94
CA HIS A 297 9.14 10.40 25.29
C HIS A 297 9.60 11.28 24.11
N GLN A 298 10.62 10.83 23.36
CA GLN A 298 11.08 11.48 22.14
C GLN A 298 9.96 11.58 21.10
N LEU A 299 9.23 10.48 20.86
CA LEU A 299 8.09 10.49 19.93
C LEU A 299 6.99 11.45 20.40
N ALA A 300 6.63 11.43 21.69
CA ALA A 300 5.63 12.32 22.26
C ALA A 300 5.99 13.80 22.07
N SER A 301 7.27 14.16 22.29
CA SER A 301 7.78 15.51 22.01
C SER A 301 7.70 15.89 20.52
N LEU A 302 7.91 14.95 19.59
CA LEU A 302 7.73 15.22 18.16
C LEU A 302 6.26 15.31 17.78
N MET A 303 5.41 14.49 18.38
CA MET A 303 3.96 14.49 18.12
C MET A 303 3.27 15.76 18.62
N SER A 304 3.79 16.42 19.66
CA SER A 304 3.27 17.71 20.15
C SER A 304 3.54 18.86 19.17
N LYS A 305 4.53 18.73 18.28
CA LYS A 305 4.82 19.71 17.24
C LYS A 305 3.90 19.52 16.05
N VAL A 306 3.49 20.63 15.41
CA VAL A 306 2.72 20.55 14.15
C VAL A 306 3.55 19.83 13.10
N LEU A 307 2.98 18.80 12.46
CA LEU A 307 3.70 18.00 11.46
C LEU A 307 3.95 18.79 10.18
N PHE A 308 2.96 19.58 9.76
CA PHE A 308 3.00 20.41 8.56
C PHE A 308 2.79 21.88 8.93
N PRO A 309 3.86 22.59 9.34
CA PRO A 309 3.75 24.01 9.69
C PRO A 309 3.38 24.84 8.46
N LYS A 310 2.46 25.77 8.63
CA LYS A 310 2.06 26.71 7.58
C LYS A 310 3.22 27.67 7.30
N GLY A 311 3.56 27.90 6.03
CA GLY A 311 4.47 28.95 5.59
C GLY A 311 5.96 28.74 5.87
N PHE A 312 6.43 27.55 6.25
CA PHE A 312 7.86 27.34 6.48
C PHE A 312 8.59 26.74 5.28
N SER A 313 9.35 27.55 4.57
CA SER A 313 10.17 27.16 3.41
C SER A 313 11.67 27.10 3.72
N GLY A 314 12.10 26.59 4.83
CA GLY A 314 13.49 26.26 5.17
C GLY A 314 14.61 27.32 4.98
N LYS A 315 14.49 28.30 4.09
CA LYS A 315 15.42 29.42 3.91
C LYS A 315 14.78 30.74 3.51
N TYR A 316 13.68 30.71 2.75
CA TYR A 316 12.96 31.91 2.33
C TYR A 316 11.47 31.58 2.27
N PRO A 317 10.56 32.56 2.58
CA PRO A 317 9.13 32.39 2.33
C PRO A 317 8.93 32.17 0.83
N ASP A 318 8.52 30.96 0.46
CA ASP A 318 8.24 30.63 -0.93
C ASP A 318 6.76 30.90 -1.14
N VAL A 319 6.47 32.01 -1.85
CA VAL A 319 5.11 32.48 -2.16
C VAL A 319 4.27 31.39 -2.83
N ASN A 320 4.91 30.52 -3.62
CA ASN A 320 4.26 29.37 -4.24
C ASN A 320 3.93 28.23 -3.24
N LEU A 321 4.64 28.16 -2.11
CA LEU A 321 4.39 27.18 -1.06
C LEU A 321 3.16 27.57 -0.23
N GLU A 322 2.94 28.86 0.03
CA GLU A 322 1.76 29.36 0.73
C GLU A 322 0.47 29.00 -0.02
N TYR A 323 0.44 29.12 -1.35
CA TYR A 323 -0.70 28.68 -2.15
C TYR A 323 -0.97 27.18 -2.10
N LYS A 324 0.06 26.35 -1.89
CA LYS A 324 -0.08 24.87 -1.80
C LYS A 324 -0.34 24.35 -0.39
N LEU A 325 0.06 25.09 0.65
CA LEU A 325 -0.08 24.69 2.05
C LEU A 325 -1.31 25.29 2.73
N ASN A 326 -1.86 26.40 2.20
CA ASN A 326 -3.04 27.06 2.78
C ASN A 326 -4.35 26.29 2.64
N ASP A 327 -4.35 25.22 1.86
CA ASP A 327 -5.54 24.40 1.63
C ASP A 327 -5.52 23.16 2.55
N ASP A 328 -5.63 23.38 3.86
CA ASP A 328 -5.67 22.31 4.86
C ASP A 328 -6.84 21.33 4.67
N ASN A 329 -7.86 21.73 3.88
CA ASN A 329 -9.04 20.92 3.56
C ASN A 329 -9.03 20.35 2.13
N GLN A 330 -7.89 20.41 1.41
CA GLN A 330 -7.82 19.92 0.05
C GLN A 330 -7.93 18.38 0.01
N LYS A 331 -8.94 17.87 -0.68
CA LYS A 331 -9.11 16.43 -0.85
C LYS A 331 -8.02 15.86 -1.76
N ALA A 332 -7.54 14.66 -1.44
CA ALA A 332 -6.51 13.98 -2.24
C ALA A 332 -6.90 13.82 -3.71
N ILE A 333 -8.19 13.65 -3.97
CA ILE A 333 -8.76 13.51 -5.30
C ILE A 333 -8.62 14.79 -6.12
N ASP A 334 -8.83 15.97 -5.52
CA ASP A 334 -8.73 17.27 -6.20
C ASP A 334 -7.28 17.57 -6.55
N VAL A 335 -6.34 17.21 -5.66
CA VAL A 335 -4.89 17.30 -5.92
C VAL A 335 -4.52 16.47 -7.14
N MET A 336 -5.01 15.22 -7.19
CA MET A 336 -4.74 14.34 -8.33
C MET A 336 -5.38 14.82 -9.63
N LYS A 337 -6.62 15.31 -9.60
CA LYS A 337 -7.30 15.86 -10.78
C LYS A 337 -6.50 17.03 -11.39
N LYS A 338 -6.02 17.96 -10.55
CA LYS A 338 -5.15 19.07 -11.01
C LYS A 338 -3.88 18.56 -11.69
N VAL A 339 -3.21 17.56 -11.13
CA VAL A 339 -2.00 16.98 -11.73
C VAL A 339 -2.29 16.34 -13.09
N ILE A 340 -3.38 15.58 -13.22
CA ILE A 340 -3.78 14.96 -14.49
C ILE A 340 -4.07 16.02 -15.57
N GLU A 341 -4.70 17.12 -15.22
CA GLU A 341 -4.96 18.24 -16.13
C GLU A 341 -3.68 18.99 -16.56
N GLU A 342 -2.65 19.04 -15.71
CA GLU A 342 -1.37 19.71 -16.00
C GLU A 342 -0.43 18.88 -16.88
N ILE A 343 -0.52 17.54 -16.87
CA ILE A 343 0.34 16.65 -17.64
C ILE A 343 0.34 17.00 -19.15
N PRO A 344 -0.80 17.14 -19.84
CA PRO A 344 -0.82 17.45 -21.26
C PRO A 344 -0.29 18.87 -21.57
N LYS A 345 -0.38 19.82 -20.63
CA LYS A 345 0.18 21.16 -20.79
C LYS A 345 1.71 21.14 -20.76
N LYS A 346 2.30 20.39 -19.81
CA LYS A 346 3.77 20.23 -19.70
C LYS A 346 4.38 19.50 -20.89
N GLU A 347 3.70 18.53 -21.46
CA GLU A 347 4.15 17.83 -22.67
C GLU A 347 4.13 18.76 -23.90
N LYS A 348 3.10 19.61 -24.07
CA LYS A 348 3.04 20.61 -25.12
C LYS A 348 4.14 21.67 -24.99
N GLU A 349 4.52 22.05 -23.77
CA GLU A 349 5.63 22.96 -23.51
C GLU A 349 7.00 22.36 -23.77
N ARG A 350 7.20 21.08 -23.42
CA ARG A 350 8.43 20.33 -23.74
C ARG A 350 8.66 20.22 -25.24
N ASN A 351 7.61 20.01 -26.01
CA ASN A 351 7.68 19.90 -27.46
C ASN A 351 7.86 21.28 -28.16
N LYS A 352 7.59 22.37 -27.44
CA LYS A 352 7.81 23.76 -27.95
C LYS A 352 9.22 24.29 -27.66
N LYS A 353 10.04 23.66 -26.80
CA LYS A 353 11.42 24.10 -26.59
C LYS A 353 12.24 23.81 -27.85
N PRO A 354 12.86 24.82 -28.50
CA PRO A 354 13.61 24.63 -29.72
C PRO A 354 14.78 23.67 -29.46
N HIS A 355 14.96 22.69 -30.35
CA HIS A 355 16.14 21.86 -30.40
C HIS A 355 17.37 22.74 -30.50
N ILE A 356 18.09 22.96 -29.42
CA ILE A 356 19.40 23.59 -29.43
C ILE A 356 20.30 22.64 -30.23
N LYS A 357 20.55 22.97 -31.51
CA LYS A 357 21.52 22.28 -32.34
C LYS A 357 22.85 22.32 -31.59
N ARG A 358 23.27 21.15 -31.08
CA ARG A 358 24.65 20.99 -30.58
C ARG A 358 25.58 21.30 -31.74
N SER A 359 26.21 22.49 -31.73
CA SER A 359 27.33 22.79 -32.63
C SER A 359 28.44 21.79 -32.32
N SER A 360 28.78 21.00 -33.33
CA SER A 360 29.90 20.08 -33.27
C SER A 360 31.19 20.87 -33.14
N PHE A 361 31.72 21.02 -31.94
CA PHE A 361 33.09 21.45 -31.75
C PHE A 361 34.03 20.34 -32.30
N LYS A 362 34.47 20.51 -33.55
CA LYS A 362 35.57 19.74 -34.12
C LYS A 362 36.86 20.14 -33.42
N THR A 363 37.27 19.39 -32.44
CA THR A 363 38.62 19.48 -31.83
C THR A 363 39.65 19.05 -32.88
N LYS A 364 40.35 20.05 -33.47
CA LYS A 364 41.55 19.81 -34.29
C LYS A 364 42.65 19.30 -33.38
N ILE A 365 42.92 18.00 -33.43
CA ILE A 365 44.11 17.43 -32.81
C ILE A 365 45.30 17.74 -33.74
N LEU A 366 46.12 18.68 -33.34
CA LEU A 366 47.41 18.96 -33.94
C LEU A 366 48.38 17.78 -33.66
N ARG A 367 48.62 16.90 -34.66
CA ARG A 367 49.72 15.93 -34.64
C ARG A 367 51.04 16.68 -34.78
N LYS A 368 51.78 16.85 -33.66
CA LYS A 368 53.23 17.17 -33.71
C LYS A 368 53.98 15.92 -34.21
N LYS A 369 54.50 16.02 -35.45
CA LYS A 369 55.54 15.11 -35.95
C LYS A 369 56.86 15.46 -35.21
N ASN A 370 57.33 14.58 -34.38
CA ASN A 370 58.72 14.60 -33.96
C ASN A 370 59.58 13.95 -35.05
N ARG A 371 60.34 14.77 -35.74
CA ARG A 371 61.57 14.36 -36.42
C ARG A 371 62.67 14.46 -35.40
N ASN A 372 63.36 13.38 -35.09
CA ASN A 372 64.72 13.40 -34.60
C ASN A 372 65.51 12.41 -35.44
N LYS A 373 66.52 13.01 -36.10
CA LYS A 373 67.63 12.35 -36.72
C LYS A 373 68.67 11.99 -35.63
N VAL A 374 69.39 10.98 -36.00
CA VAL A 374 70.69 10.44 -35.63
C VAL A 374 70.56 9.22 -34.74
#